data_bd8707b1ec2960d96932d844dbf74fac
#
_entry.id   bd8707b1ec2960d96932d844dbf74fac
#
_cell.length_a   1.000
_cell.length_b   1.000
_cell.length_c   1.000
_cell.angle_alpha   90.00
_cell.angle_beta   90.00
_cell.angle_gamma   90.00
#
_symmetry.space_group_name_H-M   'P 1'
#
loop_
_entity.id
_entity.type
_entity.pdbx_description
1 polymer ?
#
loop_
_entity_poly.entity_id
_entity_poly.type
_entity_poly.pdbx_seq_one_letter_code
_entity_poly.pdbx_strand_id
1 'polypeptide(L)'
;MDRDPEGLQLAIRSTDLEGVCTSPVWYPGDGTPVPMGRMYTKGIRLETGRCHARSVIPAVAEATARGRLHPHVIANRRVAWRDAAAAMAEPAVKLVVEREPG
;
A
#
# COMPACT_ATOMS: atom_id res chain seq x y z
N MET A 1 -1.33 2.73 -6.07
CA MET A 1 -0.67 1.44 -5.80
C MET A 1 -0.81 0.60 -7.07
N ASP A 2 0.31 0.28 -7.65
CA ASP A 2 0.34 -0.45 -8.91
C ASP A 2 -0.02 -1.92 -8.67
N ARG A 3 -1.05 -2.41 -9.36
CA ARG A 3 -1.47 -3.82 -9.35
C ARG A 3 -0.97 -4.55 -10.59
N ASP A 4 -0.05 -3.92 -11.31
CA ASP A 4 0.53 -4.49 -12.50
C ASP A 4 1.54 -5.59 -12.11
N PRO A 5 1.44 -6.78 -12.71
CA PRO A 5 2.45 -7.81 -12.56
C PRO A 5 3.87 -7.35 -12.91
N GLU A 6 4.01 -6.37 -13.80
CA GLU A 6 5.30 -5.77 -14.16
C GLU A 6 5.95 -5.04 -12.98
N GLY A 7 5.16 -4.31 -12.19
CA GLY A 7 5.63 -3.64 -10.97
C GLY A 7 6.17 -4.63 -9.93
N LEU A 8 5.47 -5.76 -9.73
CA LEU A 8 5.94 -6.82 -8.84
C LEU A 8 7.23 -7.45 -9.35
N GLN A 9 7.31 -7.73 -10.65
CA GLN A 9 8.52 -8.30 -11.26
C GLN A 9 9.70 -7.35 -11.14
N LEU A 10 9.49 -6.04 -11.31
CA LEU A 10 10.52 -5.02 -11.15
C LEU A 10 11.00 -4.97 -9.70
N ALA A 11 10.09 -4.99 -8.72
CA ALA A 11 10.44 -5.00 -7.30
C ALA A 11 11.30 -6.22 -6.95
N ILE A 12 10.92 -7.41 -7.39
CA ILE A 12 11.70 -8.64 -7.18
C ILE A 12 13.09 -8.54 -7.84
N ARG A 13 13.16 -8.04 -9.07
CA ARG A 13 14.45 -7.89 -9.77
C ARG A 13 15.38 -6.90 -9.09
N SER A 14 14.83 -5.87 -8.46
CA SER A 14 15.57 -4.84 -7.72
C SER A 14 15.99 -5.28 -6.32
N THR A 15 15.44 -6.38 -5.82
CA THR A 15 15.81 -6.94 -4.52
C THR A 15 17.23 -7.49 -4.58
N ASP A 16 18.01 -7.21 -3.57
CA ASP A 16 19.42 -7.65 -3.48
C ASP A 16 19.55 -9.14 -3.18
N LEU A 17 20.78 -9.65 -3.23
CA LEU A 17 21.10 -11.04 -2.88
C LEU A 17 20.61 -11.36 -1.48
N GLU A 18 19.99 -12.54 -1.33
CA GLU A 18 19.42 -13.04 -0.07
C GLU A 18 18.37 -12.09 0.57
N GLY A 19 17.90 -11.10 -0.21
CA GLY A 19 16.95 -10.09 0.25
C GLY A 19 15.51 -10.60 0.35
N VAL A 20 14.66 -9.75 0.93
CA VAL A 20 13.22 -9.99 1.07
C VAL A 20 12.47 -8.94 0.28
N CYS A 21 11.60 -9.38 -0.63
CA CYS A 21 10.63 -8.55 -1.32
C CYS A 21 9.26 -8.73 -0.65
N THR A 22 8.73 -7.67 -0.03
CA THR A 22 7.41 -7.72 0.60
C THR A 22 6.38 -7.02 -0.26
N SER A 23 5.32 -7.72 -0.63
CA SER A 23 4.20 -7.15 -1.38
C SER A 23 2.90 -7.26 -0.60
N PRO A 24 2.36 -6.16 -0.06
CA PRO A 24 1.07 -6.12 0.62
C PRO A 24 -0.10 -5.92 -0.36
N VAL A 25 0.15 -5.97 -1.66
CA VAL A 25 -0.85 -5.76 -2.71
C VAL A 25 -1.59 -7.06 -2.98
N TRP A 26 -2.91 -6.97 -3.14
CA TRP A 26 -3.71 -8.09 -3.64
C TRP A 26 -3.74 -8.08 -5.17
N TYR A 27 -3.30 -9.17 -5.77
CA TYR A 27 -3.40 -9.42 -7.20
C TYR A 27 -4.58 -10.34 -7.47
N PRO A 28 -5.50 -9.97 -8.37
CA PRO A 28 -6.63 -10.82 -8.71
C PRO A 28 -6.18 -12.06 -9.46
N GLY A 29 -6.81 -13.20 -9.14
CA GLY A 29 -6.52 -14.49 -9.77
C GLY A 29 -5.39 -15.27 -9.06
N ASP A 30 -5.21 -16.52 -9.49
CA ASP A 30 -4.31 -17.47 -8.84
C ASP A 30 -2.93 -17.59 -9.52
N GLY A 31 -2.73 -16.84 -10.60
CA GLY A 31 -1.55 -16.97 -11.45
C GLY A 31 -0.83 -15.66 -11.75
N THR A 32 -0.31 -14.97 -10.75
CA THR A 32 0.56 -13.82 -10.99
C THR A 32 1.98 -14.27 -11.32
N PRO A 33 2.53 -13.95 -12.50
CA PRO A 33 3.86 -14.39 -12.89
C PRO A 33 4.94 -13.71 -12.07
N VAL A 34 5.91 -14.48 -11.59
CA VAL A 34 7.10 -14.00 -10.89
C VAL A 34 8.38 -14.56 -11.54
N PRO A 35 9.50 -13.82 -11.49
CA PRO A 35 10.76 -14.26 -12.12
C PRO A 35 11.48 -15.31 -11.27
N MET A 36 10.92 -16.54 -11.17
CA MET A 36 11.38 -17.62 -10.30
C MET A 36 12.86 -17.94 -10.46
N GLY A 37 13.36 -18.00 -11.70
CA GLY A 37 14.77 -18.30 -11.95
C GLY A 37 15.70 -17.27 -11.32
N ARG A 38 15.34 -15.98 -11.37
CA ARG A 38 16.11 -14.92 -10.74
C ARG A 38 16.01 -14.95 -9.21
N MET A 39 14.82 -15.25 -8.70
CA MET A 39 14.62 -15.44 -7.26
C MET A 39 15.50 -16.56 -6.72
N TYR A 40 15.52 -17.68 -7.40
CA TYR A 40 16.37 -18.83 -7.05
C TYR A 40 17.86 -18.46 -7.05
N THR A 41 18.34 -17.84 -8.13
CA THR A 41 19.76 -17.48 -8.29
C THR A 41 20.24 -16.49 -7.24
N LYS A 42 19.38 -15.53 -6.86
CA LYS A 42 19.68 -14.50 -5.86
C LYS A 42 19.33 -14.91 -4.41
N GLY A 43 18.65 -16.03 -4.20
CA GLY A 43 18.15 -16.42 -2.87
C GLY A 43 17.06 -15.50 -2.33
N ILE A 44 16.24 -14.89 -3.20
CA ILE A 44 15.22 -13.91 -2.81
C ILE A 44 14.03 -14.63 -2.17
N ARG A 45 13.54 -14.07 -1.06
CA ARG A 45 12.26 -14.43 -0.47
C ARG A 45 11.19 -13.42 -0.90
N LEU A 46 10.04 -13.91 -1.33
CA LEU A 46 8.85 -13.11 -1.57
C LEU A 46 7.87 -13.34 -0.41
N GLU A 47 7.52 -12.28 0.28
CA GLU A 47 6.54 -12.28 1.35
C GLU A 47 5.30 -11.52 0.89
N THR A 48 4.15 -12.18 0.95
CA THR A 48 2.88 -11.55 0.62
C THR A 48 1.81 -11.98 1.61
N GLY A 49 0.88 -11.11 1.86
CA GLY A 49 -0.22 -11.40 2.76
C GLY A 49 -1.10 -10.19 3.01
N ARG A 50 -2.24 -10.46 3.62
CA ARG A 50 -3.15 -9.39 4.03
C ARG A 50 -2.54 -8.60 5.18
N CYS A 51 -2.56 -7.29 5.08
CA CYS A 51 -2.15 -6.42 6.18
C CYS A 51 -3.08 -6.60 7.40
N HIS A 52 -2.51 -6.87 8.57
CA HIS A 52 -3.23 -6.92 9.85
C HIS A 52 -3.36 -5.50 10.44
N ALA A 53 -4.10 -4.64 9.75
CA ALA A 53 -4.20 -3.22 10.07
C ALA A 53 -4.52 -2.96 11.55
N ARG A 54 -5.47 -3.71 12.13
CA ARG A 54 -5.89 -3.53 13.52
C ARG A 54 -4.74 -3.64 14.52
N SER A 55 -3.82 -4.58 14.32
CA SER A 55 -2.70 -4.81 15.25
C SER A 55 -1.67 -3.68 15.21
N VAL A 56 -1.56 -2.97 14.09
CA VAL A 56 -0.56 -1.90 13.90
C VAL A 56 -1.12 -0.49 14.13
N ILE A 57 -2.45 -0.33 14.23
CA ILE A 57 -3.10 0.99 14.45
C ILE A 57 -2.53 1.71 15.68
N PRO A 58 -2.37 1.09 16.86
CA PRO A 58 -1.83 1.81 18.02
C PRO A 58 -0.43 2.38 17.78
N ALA A 59 0.46 1.59 17.18
CA ALA A 59 1.83 2.02 16.87
C ALA A 59 1.87 3.15 15.83
N VAL A 60 1.01 3.08 14.82
CA VAL A 60 0.88 4.13 13.80
C VAL A 60 0.31 5.41 14.39
N ALA A 61 -0.72 5.31 15.24
CA ALA A 61 -1.29 6.46 15.94
C ALA A 61 -0.26 7.15 16.85
N GLU A 62 0.53 6.37 17.58
CA GLU A 62 1.60 6.91 18.42
C GLU A 62 2.70 7.59 17.59
N ALA A 63 3.13 6.98 16.50
CA ALA A 63 4.13 7.57 15.61
C ALA A 63 3.63 8.89 14.98
N THR A 64 2.34 8.95 14.64
CA THR A 64 1.68 10.17 14.14
C THR A 64 1.61 11.25 15.21
N ALA A 65 1.20 10.89 16.43
CA ALA A 65 1.11 11.83 17.56
C ALA A 65 2.48 12.42 17.94
N ARG A 66 3.54 11.64 17.78
CA ARG A 66 4.93 12.09 18.02
C ARG A 66 5.56 12.83 16.83
N GLY A 67 4.81 13.08 15.77
CA GLY A 67 5.32 13.76 14.58
C GLY A 67 6.36 12.98 13.78
N ARG A 68 6.46 11.66 13.96
CA ARG A 68 7.36 10.80 13.17
C ARG A 68 6.72 10.27 11.89
N LEU A 69 5.41 10.34 11.79
CA LEU A 69 4.62 9.94 10.63
C LEU A 69 3.62 11.04 10.30
N HIS A 70 3.57 11.41 9.03
CA HIS A 70 2.73 12.50 8.53
C HIS A 70 1.74 11.99 7.46
N PRO A 71 0.68 11.24 7.84
CA PRO A 71 -0.24 10.64 6.86
C PRO A 71 -1.02 11.67 6.06
N HIS A 72 -1.17 12.89 6.56
CA HIS A 72 -1.83 13.99 5.84
C HIS A 72 -1.11 14.41 4.55
N VAL A 73 0.19 14.13 4.44
CA VAL A 73 0.97 14.41 3.21
C VAL A 73 0.50 13.53 2.05
N ILE A 74 -0.02 12.32 2.33
CA ILE A 74 -0.50 11.36 1.33
C ILE A 74 -1.99 11.56 1.03
N ALA A 75 -2.76 12.13 1.97
CA ALA A 75 -4.16 12.47 1.78
C ALA A 75 -4.26 13.70 0.86
N ASN A 76 -4.30 13.46 -0.45
CA ASN A 76 -4.23 14.52 -1.45
C ASN A 76 -5.56 15.18 -1.76
N ARG A 77 -6.68 14.66 -1.22
CA ARG A 77 -8.00 15.24 -1.43
C ARG A 77 -8.84 15.14 -0.17
N ARG A 78 -9.24 16.29 0.36
CA ARG A 78 -10.14 16.41 1.51
C ARG A 78 -11.41 17.10 1.08
N VAL A 79 -12.56 16.56 1.45
CA VAL A 79 -13.86 17.10 1.10
C VAL A 79 -14.80 17.06 2.29
N ALA A 80 -15.77 17.96 2.34
CA ALA A 80 -16.83 17.93 3.31
C ALA A 80 -17.78 16.73 3.05
N TRP A 81 -18.46 16.27 4.09
CA TRP A 81 -19.39 15.15 3.97
C TRP A 81 -20.46 15.37 2.89
N ARG A 82 -20.99 16.57 2.76
CA ARG A 82 -21.99 16.93 1.76
C ARG A 82 -21.52 16.73 0.31
N ASP A 83 -20.21 16.80 0.07
CA ASP A 83 -19.60 16.70 -1.25
C ASP A 83 -19.07 15.28 -1.54
N ALA A 84 -19.24 14.34 -0.60
CA ALA A 84 -18.68 12.99 -0.66
C ALA A 84 -19.09 12.23 -1.92
N ALA A 85 -20.38 12.28 -2.29
CA ALA A 85 -20.88 11.54 -3.47
C ALA A 85 -20.22 12.03 -4.76
N ALA A 86 -20.12 13.35 -4.95
CA ALA A 86 -19.47 13.94 -6.12
C ALA A 86 -17.96 13.63 -6.13
N ALA A 87 -17.30 13.69 -4.96
CA ALA A 87 -15.90 13.42 -4.83
C ALA A 87 -15.52 11.95 -5.10
N MET A 88 -16.39 11.01 -4.76
CA MET A 88 -16.20 9.58 -5.06
C MET A 88 -16.29 9.23 -6.54
N ALA A 89 -16.95 10.07 -7.33
CA ALA A 89 -17.04 9.89 -8.79
C ALA A 89 -15.70 10.22 -9.51
N GLU A 90 -14.79 10.89 -8.85
CA GLU A 90 -13.50 11.28 -9.42
C GLU A 90 -12.36 10.44 -8.82
N PRO A 91 -11.37 10.03 -9.65
CA PRO A 91 -10.23 9.29 -9.16
C PRO A 91 -9.42 10.09 -8.14
N ALA A 92 -9.09 9.45 -7.02
CA ALA A 92 -8.16 10.00 -6.02
C ALA A 92 -7.32 8.88 -5.42
N VAL A 93 -6.05 9.15 -5.13
CA VAL A 93 -5.18 8.17 -4.44
C VAL A 93 -5.66 7.96 -3.01
N LYS A 94 -5.98 9.05 -2.31
CA LYS A 94 -6.61 9.05 -0.98
C LYS A 94 -7.65 10.16 -0.91
N LEU A 95 -8.88 9.77 -0.71
CA LEU A 95 -9.99 10.68 -0.42
C LEU A 95 -10.28 10.63 1.08
N VAL A 96 -10.25 11.79 1.72
CA VAL A 96 -10.66 11.96 3.11
C VAL A 96 -11.96 12.76 3.13
N VAL A 97 -12.99 12.17 3.67
CA VAL A 97 -14.30 12.81 3.83
C VAL A 97 -14.45 13.23 5.29
N GLU A 98 -14.64 14.51 5.52
CA GLU A 98 -14.75 15.08 6.86
C GLU A 98 -16.20 15.41 7.19
N ARG A 99 -16.65 14.91 8.34
CA ARG A 99 -17.92 15.34 8.91
C ARG A 99 -17.66 16.60 9.75
N GLU A 100 -18.41 17.64 9.51
CA GLU A 100 -18.37 18.81 10.39
C GLU A 100 -18.75 18.38 11.82
N PRO A 101 -18.03 18.87 12.85
CA PRO A 101 -18.46 18.64 14.23
C PRO A 101 -19.84 19.28 14.40
N GLY A 102 -20.79 18.49 14.88
CA GLY A 102 -22.14 18.92 15.16
C GLY A 102 -22.20 19.90 16.32
#